data_5d2957ea0b8c491f1dd63c4c2f72aeac
#
_entry.id   5d2957ea0b8c491f1dd63c4c2f72aeac
#
_cell.length_a   1.000
_cell.length_b   1.000
_cell.length_c   1.000
_cell.angle_alpha   90.00
_cell.angle_beta   90.00
_cell.angle_gamma   90.00
#
_symmetry.space_group_name_H-M   'P 1'
#
loop_
_entity.id
_entity.type
_entity.pdbx_description
1 polymer ?
#
loop_
_entity_poly.entity_id
_entity_poly.type
_entity_poly.pdbx_seq_one_letter_code
_entity_poly.pdbx_strand_id
1 'polypeptide(L)'
;MAKIVAVANQKGGVGKTTTAVNLSSCVAALGKKVLIVDLDPQGNTTTGYGISKRSVDIGTYEILIGEADARQAVRKTEFRTDVIGSNTRLAGASLEMIDLPGRESRLRKALAPIQKDYDFIFIDCPPSLDLLTLNGLCACDSILIPVQCEYYALEGLSELISTLKTVRKKYNPYLDIE
;
A
#
# COMPACT_ATOMS: atom_id res chain seq x y z
N MET A 1 -0.93 11.27 -14.60
CA MET A 1 -0.84 9.99 -13.86
C MET A 1 -0.78 10.32 -12.39
N ALA A 2 -1.41 9.53 -11.53
CA ALA A 2 -1.35 9.75 -10.10
C ALA A 2 0.09 9.64 -9.58
N LYS A 3 0.43 10.41 -8.54
CA LYS A 3 1.61 10.15 -7.72
C LYS A 3 1.26 9.03 -6.74
N ILE A 4 2.03 7.95 -6.75
CA ILE A 4 1.85 6.80 -5.87
C ILE A 4 2.84 6.88 -4.71
N VAL A 5 2.34 6.93 -3.48
CA VAL A 5 3.14 7.04 -2.26
C VAL A 5 2.88 5.82 -1.36
N ALA A 6 3.91 5.03 -1.08
CA ALA A 6 3.82 3.96 -0.10
C ALA A 6 4.14 4.48 1.30
N VAL A 7 3.37 4.08 2.30
CA VAL A 7 3.66 4.35 3.72
C VAL A 7 4.14 3.05 4.34
N ALA A 8 5.43 2.95 4.62
CA ALA A 8 6.04 1.71 5.08
C ALA A 8 7.10 1.95 6.16
N ASN A 9 7.15 1.03 7.11
CA ASN A 9 8.20 0.84 8.09
C ASN A 9 8.09 -0.58 8.63
N GLN A 10 9.21 -1.25 8.83
CA GLN A 10 9.27 -2.60 9.38
C GLN A 10 8.77 -2.65 10.82
N LYS A 11 8.95 -1.58 11.59
CA LYS A 11 8.52 -1.52 12.98
C LYS A 11 7.00 -1.38 13.10
N GLY A 12 6.39 -2.23 13.93
CA GLY A 12 4.99 -2.10 14.33
C GLY A 12 4.76 -0.87 15.23
N GLY A 13 3.55 -0.30 15.20
CA GLY A 13 3.15 0.77 16.12
C GLY A 13 3.72 2.17 15.84
N VAL A 14 4.48 2.39 14.76
CA VAL A 14 5.08 3.69 14.43
C VAL A 14 4.10 4.68 13.77
N GLY A 15 2.84 4.30 13.59
CA GLY A 15 1.82 5.17 13.02
C GLY A 15 1.67 5.11 11.49
N LYS A 16 2.10 4.02 10.82
CA LYS A 16 1.92 3.86 9.35
C LYS A 16 0.47 4.07 8.92
N THR A 17 -0.43 3.23 9.39
CA THR A 17 -1.86 3.32 9.06
C THR A 17 -2.45 4.67 9.45
N THR A 18 -2.12 5.18 10.64
CA THR A 18 -2.58 6.50 11.09
C THR A 18 -2.11 7.59 10.12
N THR A 19 -0.86 7.57 9.70
CA THR A 19 -0.32 8.51 8.71
C THR A 19 -1.01 8.35 7.36
N ALA A 20 -1.13 7.13 6.86
CA ALA A 20 -1.74 6.84 5.56
C ALA A 20 -3.20 7.33 5.49
N VAL A 21 -4.02 6.99 6.49
CA VAL A 21 -5.44 7.38 6.56
C VAL A 21 -5.61 8.90 6.69
N ASN A 22 -4.88 9.53 7.61
CA ASN A 22 -5.03 10.98 7.81
C ASN A 22 -4.48 11.78 6.62
N LEU A 23 -3.31 11.42 6.10
CA LEU A 23 -2.72 12.13 4.97
C LEU A 23 -3.60 12.02 3.72
N SER A 24 -4.07 10.81 3.38
CA SER A 24 -4.94 10.62 2.22
C SER A 24 -6.27 11.38 2.35
N SER A 25 -6.87 11.40 3.55
CA SER A 25 -8.07 12.17 3.83
C SER A 25 -7.83 13.68 3.73
N CYS A 26 -6.72 14.20 4.27
CA CYS A 26 -6.36 15.61 4.17
C CYS A 26 -6.13 16.04 2.72
N VAL A 27 -5.44 15.21 1.93
CA VAL A 27 -5.22 15.49 0.49
C VAL A 27 -6.53 15.49 -0.27
N ALA A 28 -7.45 14.57 0.05
CA ALA A 28 -8.80 14.54 -0.54
C ALA A 28 -9.63 15.77 -0.14
N ALA A 29 -9.50 16.24 1.10
CA ALA A 29 -10.16 17.46 1.57
C ALA A 29 -9.68 18.73 0.83
N LEU A 30 -8.45 18.73 0.31
CA LEU A 30 -7.91 19.77 -0.58
C LEU A 30 -8.43 19.66 -2.04
N GLY A 31 -9.42 18.80 -2.30
CA GLY A 31 -10.04 18.67 -3.62
C GLY A 31 -9.31 17.73 -4.59
N LYS A 32 -8.32 16.97 -4.13
CA LYS A 32 -7.61 15.98 -4.96
C LYS A 32 -8.41 14.68 -5.05
N LYS A 33 -8.31 14.00 -6.19
CA LYS A 33 -8.83 12.63 -6.35
C LYS A 33 -7.84 11.65 -5.74
N VAL A 34 -8.24 10.99 -4.66
CA VAL A 34 -7.37 10.13 -3.87
C VAL A 34 -7.90 8.70 -3.80
N LEU A 35 -7.01 7.76 -4.03
CA LEU A 35 -7.21 6.34 -3.73
C LEU A 35 -6.25 5.94 -2.60
N ILE A 36 -6.72 5.14 -1.65
CA ILE A 36 -5.85 4.43 -0.72
C ILE A 36 -6.01 2.92 -0.90
N VAL A 37 -4.88 2.22 -0.90
CA VAL A 37 -4.81 0.75 -1.00
C VAL A 37 -4.32 0.22 0.33
N ASP A 38 -5.15 -0.58 0.97
CA ASP A 38 -4.79 -1.30 2.21
C ASP A 38 -4.04 -2.58 1.84
N LEU A 39 -2.75 -2.62 2.11
CA LEU A 39 -1.88 -3.75 1.80
C LEU A 39 -1.53 -4.58 3.06
N ASP A 40 -2.15 -4.25 4.20
CA ASP A 40 -1.99 -5.00 5.45
C ASP A 40 -3.13 -6.02 5.61
N PRO A 41 -2.85 -7.32 5.81
CA PRO A 41 -3.87 -8.32 6.14
C PRO A 41 -4.71 -7.99 7.37
N GLN A 42 -4.19 -7.14 8.27
CA GLN A 42 -4.96 -6.66 9.44
C GLN A 42 -6.12 -5.74 9.04
N GLY A 43 -6.09 -5.12 7.85
CA GLY A 43 -7.18 -4.31 7.32
C GLY A 43 -7.51 -3.08 8.16
N ASN A 44 -6.51 -2.46 8.78
CA ASN A 44 -6.72 -1.33 9.69
C ASN A 44 -7.06 -0.05 8.93
N THR A 45 -6.49 0.18 7.75
CA THR A 45 -6.89 1.25 6.85
C THR A 45 -8.33 1.07 6.39
N THR A 46 -8.72 -0.16 6.03
CA THR A 46 -10.09 -0.51 5.63
C THR A 46 -11.10 -0.10 6.70
N THR A 47 -10.86 -0.48 7.96
CA THR A 47 -11.72 -0.09 9.07
C THR A 47 -11.64 1.38 9.42
N GLY A 48 -10.49 2.03 9.22
CA GLY A 48 -10.30 3.46 9.40
C GLY A 48 -11.22 4.30 8.49
N TYR A 49 -11.59 3.76 7.34
CA TYR A 49 -12.57 4.36 6.42
C TYR A 49 -14.00 3.84 6.60
N GLY A 50 -14.30 3.21 7.72
CA GLY A 50 -15.65 2.74 8.05
C GLY A 50 -16.09 1.48 7.29
N ILE A 51 -15.19 0.83 6.53
CA ILE A 51 -15.51 -0.37 5.77
C ILE A 51 -15.29 -1.60 6.66
N SER A 52 -16.31 -2.44 6.80
CA SER A 52 -16.16 -3.72 7.50
C SER A 52 -15.24 -4.65 6.70
N LYS A 53 -14.21 -5.20 7.33
CA LYS A 53 -13.32 -6.19 6.71
C LYS A 53 -14.08 -7.43 6.20
N ARG A 54 -15.18 -7.79 6.88
CA ARG A 54 -16.04 -8.92 6.49
C ARG A 54 -16.83 -8.67 5.22
N SER A 55 -17.02 -7.40 4.82
CA SER A 55 -17.73 -7.01 3.61
C SER A 55 -16.81 -6.78 2.41
N VAL A 56 -15.51 -7.04 2.56
CA VAL A 56 -14.54 -6.94 1.46
C VAL A 56 -14.52 -8.27 0.71
N ASP A 57 -15.40 -8.39 -0.29
CA ASP A 57 -15.45 -9.57 -1.16
C ASP A 57 -14.38 -9.49 -2.24
N ILE A 58 -14.20 -8.30 -2.83
CA ILE A 58 -13.12 -7.98 -3.78
C ILE A 58 -12.28 -6.87 -3.17
N GLY A 59 -11.01 -7.14 -2.97
CA GLY A 59 -10.07 -6.22 -2.35
C GLY A 59 -8.63 -6.42 -2.85
N THR A 60 -7.68 -6.03 -2.03
CA THR A 60 -6.25 -6.10 -2.37
C THR A 60 -5.79 -7.54 -2.65
N TYR A 61 -6.37 -8.53 -1.97
CA TYR A 61 -6.05 -9.95 -2.22
C TYR A 61 -6.38 -10.33 -3.67
N GLU A 62 -7.62 -10.13 -4.12
CA GLU A 62 -8.09 -10.56 -5.44
C GLU A 62 -7.33 -9.86 -6.58
N ILE A 63 -6.99 -8.58 -6.43
CA ILE A 63 -6.21 -7.89 -7.46
C ILE A 63 -4.75 -8.36 -7.51
N LEU A 64 -4.16 -8.78 -6.40
CA LEU A 64 -2.80 -9.31 -6.36
C LEU A 64 -2.68 -10.70 -6.99
N ILE A 65 -3.62 -11.59 -6.71
CA ILE A 65 -3.62 -12.94 -7.30
C ILE A 65 -4.15 -12.94 -8.74
N GLY A 66 -4.80 -11.86 -9.18
CA GLY A 66 -5.29 -11.66 -10.55
C GLY A 66 -6.69 -12.22 -10.79
N GLU A 67 -7.47 -12.40 -9.73
CA GLU A 67 -8.88 -12.85 -9.80
C GLU A 67 -9.85 -11.69 -10.06
N ALA A 68 -9.42 -10.43 -9.85
CA ALA A 68 -10.25 -9.25 -10.10
C ALA A 68 -9.45 -8.08 -10.68
N ASP A 69 -10.14 -7.22 -11.42
CA ASP A 69 -9.63 -5.91 -11.84
C ASP A 69 -9.68 -4.91 -10.68
N ALA A 70 -8.69 -4.02 -10.61
CA ALA A 70 -8.63 -3.01 -9.56
C ALA A 70 -9.87 -2.10 -9.52
N ARG A 71 -10.54 -1.84 -10.65
CA ARG A 71 -11.80 -1.07 -10.70
C ARG A 71 -12.92 -1.73 -9.91
N GLN A 72 -12.97 -3.06 -9.89
CA GLN A 72 -13.98 -3.82 -9.15
C GLN A 72 -13.73 -3.77 -7.64
N ALA A 73 -12.46 -3.61 -7.23
CA ALA A 73 -12.06 -3.52 -5.83
C ALA A 73 -12.26 -2.12 -5.22
N VAL A 74 -12.39 -1.07 -6.05
CA VAL A 74 -12.54 0.32 -5.57
C VAL A 74 -13.89 0.51 -4.90
N ARG A 75 -13.86 1.00 -3.66
CA ARG A 75 -15.04 1.43 -2.88
C ARG A 75 -15.00 2.93 -2.63
N LYS A 76 -16.11 3.60 -2.89
CA LYS A 76 -16.31 5.01 -2.55
C LYS A 76 -16.58 5.15 -1.05
N THR A 77 -16.05 6.20 -0.42
CA THR A 77 -16.32 6.51 0.98
C THR A 77 -16.90 7.92 1.15
N GLU A 78 -17.48 8.18 2.31
CA GLU A 78 -17.98 9.53 2.68
C GLU A 78 -16.84 10.56 2.84
N PHE A 79 -15.61 10.09 3.00
CA PHE A 79 -14.42 10.91 3.24
C PHE A 79 -13.74 11.41 1.95
N ARG A 80 -14.41 11.33 0.78
CA ARG A 80 -13.89 11.71 -0.54
C ARG A 80 -12.62 10.96 -0.96
N THR A 81 -12.23 9.93 -0.22
CA THR A 81 -11.13 9.04 -0.54
C THR A 81 -11.69 7.71 -0.99
N ASP A 82 -11.29 7.24 -2.14
CA ASP A 82 -11.62 5.89 -2.60
C ASP A 82 -10.70 4.88 -1.91
N VAL A 83 -11.20 3.67 -1.66
CA VAL A 83 -10.47 2.64 -0.91
C VAL A 83 -10.48 1.32 -1.68
N ILE A 84 -9.31 0.71 -1.85
CA ILE A 84 -9.18 -0.73 -2.09
C ILE A 84 -8.88 -1.37 -0.74
N GLY A 85 -9.87 -2.07 -0.20
CA GLY A 85 -9.81 -2.63 1.14
C GLY A 85 -9.06 -3.96 1.22
N SER A 86 -8.72 -4.35 2.44
CA SER A 86 -8.06 -5.61 2.78
C SER A 86 -8.86 -6.40 3.83
N ASN A 87 -8.57 -7.68 3.88
CA ASN A 87 -9.03 -8.60 4.93
C ASN A 87 -7.97 -9.68 5.19
N THR A 88 -8.26 -10.58 6.11
CA THR A 88 -7.32 -11.63 6.55
C THR A 88 -6.90 -12.61 5.45
N ARG A 89 -7.66 -12.74 4.34
CA ARG A 89 -7.28 -13.58 3.19
C ARG A 89 -5.98 -13.09 2.54
N LEU A 90 -5.70 -11.79 2.63
CA LEU A 90 -4.48 -11.20 2.07
C LEU A 90 -3.19 -11.84 2.66
N ALA A 91 -3.24 -12.41 3.86
CA ALA A 91 -2.10 -13.13 4.44
C ALA A 91 -1.68 -14.34 3.58
N GLY A 92 -2.61 -14.98 2.87
CA GLY A 92 -2.35 -16.09 1.96
C GLY A 92 -1.74 -15.67 0.63
N ALA A 93 -1.93 -14.43 0.20
CA ALA A 93 -1.50 -13.96 -1.10
C ALA A 93 -0.01 -14.13 -1.36
N SER A 94 0.84 -13.96 -0.34
CA SER A 94 2.28 -14.14 -0.47
C SER A 94 2.66 -15.56 -0.88
N LEU A 95 1.97 -16.58 -0.35
CA LEU A 95 2.20 -17.97 -0.69
C LEU A 95 1.73 -18.28 -2.12
N GLU A 96 0.55 -17.81 -2.47
CA GLU A 96 -0.05 -18.04 -3.79
C GLU A 96 0.73 -17.34 -4.93
N MET A 97 1.33 -16.19 -4.62
CA MET A 97 2.15 -15.46 -5.58
C MET A 97 3.56 -16.05 -5.80
N ILE A 98 4.03 -16.98 -4.96
CA ILE A 98 5.43 -17.46 -5.00
C ILE A 98 5.83 -17.92 -6.41
N ASP A 99 4.98 -18.70 -7.05
CA ASP A 99 5.25 -19.29 -8.37
C ASP A 99 4.74 -18.44 -9.54
N LEU A 100 4.14 -17.28 -9.25
CA LEU A 100 3.62 -16.41 -10.30
C LEU A 100 4.72 -15.53 -10.92
N PRO A 101 4.77 -15.44 -12.26
CA PRO A 101 5.74 -14.58 -12.94
C PRO A 101 5.51 -13.10 -12.60
N GLY A 102 6.60 -12.40 -12.25
CA GLY A 102 6.56 -10.99 -11.92
C GLY A 102 5.78 -10.69 -10.65
N ARG A 103 5.83 -11.60 -9.68
CA ARG A 103 5.15 -11.54 -8.37
C ARG A 103 5.42 -10.25 -7.60
N GLU A 104 6.58 -9.63 -7.81
CA GLU A 104 6.97 -8.38 -7.14
C GLU A 104 6.28 -7.14 -7.73
N SER A 105 5.73 -7.24 -8.93
CA SER A 105 5.14 -6.12 -9.67
C SER A 105 3.63 -6.25 -9.89
N ARG A 106 2.97 -7.17 -9.21
CA ARG A 106 1.55 -7.45 -9.42
C ARG A 106 0.66 -6.27 -9.04
N LEU A 107 0.92 -5.63 -7.91
CA LEU A 107 0.19 -4.43 -7.50
C LEU A 107 0.37 -3.29 -8.51
N ARG A 108 1.59 -3.07 -8.99
CA ARG A 108 1.88 -2.06 -10.03
C ARG A 108 1.04 -2.30 -11.30
N LYS A 109 0.99 -3.56 -11.75
CA LYS A 109 0.21 -3.95 -12.93
C LYS A 109 -1.29 -3.78 -12.71
N ALA A 110 -1.78 -4.16 -11.53
CA ALA A 110 -3.19 -4.03 -11.17
C ALA A 110 -3.64 -2.56 -11.09
N LEU A 111 -2.80 -1.66 -10.57
CA LEU A 111 -3.13 -0.24 -10.45
C LEU A 111 -2.99 0.55 -11.75
N ALA A 112 -2.18 0.10 -12.70
CA ALA A 112 -1.91 0.83 -13.95
C ALA A 112 -3.16 1.28 -14.72
N PRO A 113 -4.24 0.45 -14.88
CA PRO A 113 -5.45 0.85 -15.61
C PRO A 113 -6.25 1.97 -14.95
N ILE A 114 -6.13 2.16 -13.63
CA ILE A 114 -6.90 3.15 -12.86
C ILE A 114 -6.07 4.37 -12.46
N GLN A 115 -4.76 4.34 -12.64
CA GLN A 115 -3.84 5.39 -12.19
C GLN A 115 -4.19 6.78 -12.74
N LYS A 116 -4.73 6.86 -13.96
CA LYS A 116 -5.15 8.12 -14.59
C LYS A 116 -6.39 8.76 -13.97
N ASP A 117 -7.14 8.02 -13.19
CA ASP A 117 -8.41 8.46 -12.60
C ASP A 117 -8.19 9.22 -11.28
N TYR A 118 -6.96 9.21 -10.75
CA TYR A 118 -6.56 9.81 -9.48
C TYR A 118 -5.41 10.81 -9.63
N ASP A 119 -5.30 11.72 -8.66
CA ASP A 119 -4.14 12.61 -8.47
C ASP A 119 -3.09 11.94 -7.58
N PHE A 120 -3.55 11.23 -6.54
CA PHE A 120 -2.71 10.50 -5.59
C PHE A 120 -3.24 9.08 -5.34
N ILE A 121 -2.33 8.14 -5.19
CA ILE A 121 -2.60 6.79 -4.68
C ILE A 121 -1.69 6.56 -3.48
N PHE A 122 -2.26 6.34 -2.30
CA PHE A 122 -1.51 5.95 -1.11
C PHE A 122 -1.58 4.43 -0.93
N ILE A 123 -0.49 3.82 -0.47
CA ILE A 123 -0.41 2.38 -0.18
C ILE A 123 0.01 2.23 1.29
N ASP A 124 -0.88 1.71 2.13
CA ASP A 124 -0.55 1.39 3.53
C ASP A 124 0.04 -0.02 3.60
N CYS A 125 1.33 -0.10 3.91
CA CYS A 125 2.08 -1.36 3.93
C CYS A 125 2.07 -2.03 5.32
N PRO A 126 2.11 -3.39 5.38
CA PRO A 126 2.23 -4.13 6.62
C PRO A 126 3.57 -3.87 7.34
N PRO A 127 3.69 -4.21 8.64
CA PRO A 127 4.93 -4.08 9.40
C PRO A 127 5.91 -5.24 9.12
N SER A 128 6.14 -5.56 7.86
CA SER A 128 7.04 -6.63 7.40
C SER A 128 7.75 -6.20 6.13
N LEU A 129 8.86 -6.83 5.80
CA LEU A 129 9.56 -6.64 4.52
C LEU A 129 9.39 -7.89 3.63
N ASP A 130 8.16 -8.38 3.57
CA ASP A 130 7.76 -9.53 2.77
C ASP A 130 7.33 -9.15 1.34
N LEU A 131 6.75 -10.12 0.62
CA LEU A 131 6.30 -9.94 -0.75
C LEU A 131 5.19 -8.90 -0.90
N LEU A 132 4.35 -8.69 0.12
CA LEU A 132 3.33 -7.64 0.09
C LEU A 132 3.97 -6.25 0.11
N THR A 133 4.84 -6.00 1.08
CA THR A 133 5.59 -4.72 1.14
C THR A 133 6.42 -4.50 -0.11
N LEU A 134 7.06 -5.55 -0.64
CA LEU A 134 7.80 -5.46 -1.90
C LEU A 134 6.89 -5.04 -3.07
N ASN A 135 5.66 -5.55 -3.15
CA ASN A 135 4.68 -5.10 -4.13
C ASN A 135 4.33 -3.62 -3.98
N GLY A 136 4.17 -3.13 -2.74
CA GLY A 136 3.96 -1.71 -2.47
C GLY A 136 5.11 -0.84 -2.96
N LEU A 137 6.35 -1.23 -2.64
CA LEU A 137 7.58 -0.52 -3.03
C LEU A 137 7.85 -0.58 -4.55
N CYS A 138 7.47 -1.65 -5.21
CA CYS A 138 7.57 -1.76 -6.67
C CYS A 138 6.50 -0.93 -7.40
N ALA A 139 5.37 -0.67 -6.76
CA ALA A 139 4.26 0.07 -7.34
C ALA A 139 4.37 1.59 -7.14
N CYS A 140 5.05 2.05 -6.09
CA CYS A 140 5.07 3.47 -5.73
C CYS A 140 6.17 4.26 -6.47
N ASP A 141 5.96 5.58 -6.57
CA ASP A 141 6.95 6.55 -7.02
C ASP A 141 7.87 6.95 -5.86
N SER A 142 7.30 7.02 -4.65
CA SER A 142 8.05 7.39 -3.45
C SER A 142 7.50 6.69 -2.20
N ILE A 143 8.36 6.63 -1.17
CA ILE A 143 8.03 6.07 0.14
C ILE A 143 8.04 7.16 1.19
N LEU A 144 7.02 7.16 2.07
CA LEU A 144 6.96 7.90 3.31
C LEU A 144 7.23 6.95 4.46
N ILE A 145 8.19 7.29 5.32
CA ILE A 145 8.66 6.42 6.40
C ILE A 145 8.33 7.08 7.75
N PRO A 146 7.21 6.74 8.40
CA PRO A 146 6.93 7.21 9.75
C PRO A 146 7.95 6.64 10.74
N VAL A 147 8.62 7.50 11.50
CA VAL A 147 9.65 7.12 12.47
C VAL A 147 9.33 7.74 13.82
N GLN A 148 9.36 6.93 14.89
CA GLN A 148 9.30 7.44 16.26
C GLN A 148 10.69 7.90 16.71
N CYS A 149 10.75 8.99 17.47
CA CYS A 149 12.02 9.52 18.00
C CYS A 149 12.50 8.70 19.22
N GLU A 150 12.94 7.47 18.96
CA GLU A 150 13.46 6.55 19.97
C GLU A 150 14.68 5.76 19.45
N TYR A 151 15.51 5.28 20.37
CA TYR A 151 16.80 4.64 20.04
C TYR A 151 16.67 3.46 19.05
N TYR A 152 15.72 2.55 19.30
CA TYR A 152 15.55 1.36 18.46
C TYR A 152 14.94 1.66 17.07
N ALA A 153 14.50 2.87 16.82
CA ALA A 153 13.99 3.24 15.49
C ALA A 153 15.11 3.27 14.44
N LEU A 154 16.34 3.56 14.83
CA LEU A 154 17.48 3.68 13.92
C LEU A 154 17.89 2.31 13.33
N GLU A 155 17.80 1.24 14.09
CA GLU A 155 18.13 -0.12 13.63
C GLU A 155 17.16 -0.56 12.53
N GLY A 156 15.85 -0.50 12.78
CA GLY A 156 14.84 -0.83 11.79
C GLY A 156 14.88 0.06 10.53
N LEU A 157 15.28 1.33 10.69
CA LEU A 157 15.45 2.24 9.55
C LEU A 157 16.62 1.79 8.65
N SER A 158 17.73 1.33 9.23
CA SER A 158 18.89 0.85 8.48
C SER A 158 18.55 -0.36 7.60
N GLU A 159 17.79 -1.32 8.13
CA GLU A 159 17.32 -2.47 7.36
C GLU A 159 16.36 -2.06 6.23
N LEU A 160 15.44 -1.15 6.49
CA LEU A 160 14.53 -0.62 5.48
C LEU A 160 15.32 0.07 4.36
N ILE A 161 16.28 0.93 4.68
CA ILE A 161 17.13 1.60 3.68
C ILE A 161 17.92 0.59 2.83
N SER A 162 18.43 -0.48 3.42
CA SER A 162 19.09 -1.57 2.68
C SER A 162 18.11 -2.23 1.70
N THR A 163 16.89 -2.50 2.15
CA THR A 163 15.83 -3.05 1.29
C THR A 163 15.48 -2.10 0.15
N LEU A 164 15.32 -0.80 0.42
CA LEU A 164 15.04 0.22 -0.60
C LEU A 164 16.15 0.28 -1.67
N LYS A 165 17.44 0.20 -1.27
CA LYS A 165 18.56 0.12 -2.22
C LYS A 165 18.44 -1.09 -3.15
N THR A 166 18.02 -2.24 -2.60
CA THR A 166 17.81 -3.46 -3.39
C THR A 166 16.62 -3.31 -4.34
N VAL A 167 15.52 -2.73 -3.88
CA VAL A 167 14.33 -2.46 -4.70
C VAL A 167 14.67 -1.50 -5.84
N ARG A 168 15.37 -0.39 -5.56
CA ARG A 168 15.83 0.55 -6.60
C ARG A 168 16.70 -0.14 -7.65
N LYS A 169 17.61 -0.99 -7.24
CA LYS A 169 18.53 -1.67 -8.15
C LYS A 169 17.84 -2.71 -9.04
N LYS A 170 16.84 -3.44 -8.51
CA LYS A 170 16.29 -4.62 -9.20
C LYS A 170 14.92 -4.42 -9.81
N TYR A 171 14.05 -3.60 -9.20
CA TYR A 171 12.63 -3.57 -9.51
C TYR A 171 12.08 -2.19 -9.84
N ASN A 172 12.52 -1.13 -9.12
CA ASN A 172 11.97 0.21 -9.25
C ASN A 172 13.08 1.27 -9.17
N PRO A 173 13.80 1.55 -10.28
CA PRO A 173 14.92 2.50 -10.29
C PRO A 173 14.56 3.93 -9.91
N TYR A 174 13.28 4.29 -10.02
CA TYR A 174 12.77 5.65 -9.78
C TYR A 174 12.21 5.85 -8.37
N LEU A 175 12.21 4.79 -7.53
CA LEU A 175 11.74 4.90 -6.15
C LEU A 175 12.51 5.97 -5.39
N ASP A 176 11.80 6.95 -4.83
CA ASP A 176 12.36 8.03 -4.02
C ASP A 176 11.85 7.98 -2.57
N ILE A 177 12.42 8.82 -1.69
CA ILE A 177 11.99 8.97 -0.29
C ILE A 177 11.41 10.37 -0.15
N GLU A 178 10.17 10.47 0.41
CA GLU A 178 9.53 11.76 0.72
C GLU A 178 10.16 12.44 1.93
#